data_04640b6a20321239364350643d9901db
#
_entry.id   04640b6a20321239364350643d9901db
#
_cell.length_a   1.000
_cell.length_b   1.000
_cell.length_c   1.000
_cell.angle_alpha   90.00
_cell.angle_beta   90.00
_cell.angle_gamma   90.00
#
_symmetry.space_group_name_H-M   'P 1'
#
loop_
_entity.id
_entity.type
_entity.pdbx_description
1 polymer ?
#
loop_
_entity_poly.entity_id
_entity_poly.type
_entity_poly.pdbx_seq_one_letter_code
_entity_poly.pdbx_strand_id
1 'polypeptide(L)'
;MLVDTGWSEQCAINARRHLGIALYFSSQPTLTLNDSVIRQLKNFDLTPEKLDAVILTHLDCDHASAIKDLKGAKHFYATKEELDIAQLPNPRYRKSLWEGVEIEVVQMNYDSHAPFGKSCDLFGDGSVRIVYTPGHSAGSCCVVVKDNGKMAVIAGDNGTNEKSWS
;
A
#
# COMPACT_ATOMS: atom_id res chain seq x y z
N MET A 1 -4.90 10.13 -6.29
CA MET A 1 -3.93 9.18 -5.74
C MET A 1 -4.50 8.55 -4.47
N LEU A 2 -4.18 7.28 -4.22
CA LEU A 2 -4.49 6.53 -2.99
C LEU A 2 -3.19 5.91 -2.46
N VAL A 3 -3.03 5.80 -1.14
CA VAL A 3 -1.93 5.07 -0.50
C VAL A 3 -2.53 3.92 0.29
N ASP A 4 -2.08 2.71 -0.01
CA ASP A 4 -2.62 1.43 0.42
C ASP A 4 -4.08 1.21 0.03
N THR A 5 -4.52 -0.03 0.03
CA THR A 5 -5.88 -0.38 -0.38
C THR A 5 -6.78 -0.75 0.79
N GLY A 6 -6.20 -1.01 1.94
CA GLY A 6 -6.93 -1.59 3.06
C GLY A 6 -7.49 -2.99 2.73
N TRP A 7 -8.49 -3.39 3.49
CA TRP A 7 -9.18 -4.66 3.33
C TRP A 7 -10.16 -4.65 2.16
N SER A 8 -10.16 -5.74 1.37
CA SER A 8 -11.17 -5.98 0.33
C SER A 8 -12.58 -6.17 0.92
N GLU A 9 -13.61 -5.80 0.17
CA GLU A 9 -15.00 -6.17 0.50
C GLU A 9 -15.17 -7.68 0.71
N GLN A 10 -14.36 -8.50 0.05
CA GLN A 10 -14.37 -9.95 0.22
C GLN A 10 -13.99 -10.38 1.65
N CYS A 11 -13.22 -9.57 2.37
CA CYS A 11 -12.93 -9.81 3.78
C CYS A 11 -14.16 -9.61 4.66
N ALA A 12 -15.02 -8.63 4.36
CA ALA A 12 -16.28 -8.45 5.07
C ALA A 12 -17.29 -9.57 4.78
N ILE A 13 -17.26 -10.15 3.57
CA ILE A 13 -18.15 -11.24 3.15
C ILE A 13 -17.67 -12.58 3.71
N ASN A 14 -16.42 -12.93 3.47
CA ASN A 14 -15.81 -14.19 3.92
C ASN A 14 -14.27 -14.07 3.93
N ALA A 15 -13.74 -13.47 4.99
CA ALA A 15 -12.31 -13.25 5.14
C ALA A 15 -11.49 -14.54 5.06
N ARG A 16 -11.95 -15.62 5.67
CA ARG A 16 -11.24 -16.91 5.66
C ARG A 16 -11.07 -17.46 4.24
N ARG A 17 -12.08 -17.32 3.39
CA ARG A 17 -11.99 -17.76 1.98
C ARG A 17 -11.06 -16.85 1.20
N HIS A 18 -11.15 -15.54 1.39
CA HIS A 18 -10.38 -14.54 0.66
C HIS A 18 -8.90 -14.60 1.03
N LEU A 19 -8.58 -14.55 2.32
CA LEU A 19 -7.21 -14.53 2.84
C LEU A 19 -6.57 -15.92 2.93
N GLY A 20 -7.39 -16.98 3.02
CA GLY A 20 -6.95 -18.32 3.38
C GLY A 20 -6.73 -18.47 4.90
N ILE A 21 -6.53 -19.73 5.33
CA ILE A 21 -6.56 -20.08 6.75
C ILE A 21 -5.45 -19.36 7.53
N ALA A 22 -4.21 -19.38 7.03
CA ALA A 22 -3.06 -18.81 7.75
C ALA A 22 -3.22 -17.31 7.99
N LEU A 23 -3.44 -16.51 6.93
CA LEU A 23 -3.60 -15.06 7.05
C LEU A 23 -4.88 -14.68 7.82
N TYR A 24 -5.97 -15.45 7.67
CA TYR A 24 -7.18 -15.19 8.44
C TYR A 24 -6.93 -15.25 9.95
N PHE A 25 -6.22 -16.28 10.43
CA PHE A 25 -5.93 -16.42 11.86
C PHE A 25 -4.87 -15.44 12.37
N SER A 26 -3.93 -15.03 11.54
CA SER A 26 -2.91 -14.03 11.94
C SER A 26 -3.45 -12.60 11.95
N SER A 27 -4.33 -12.25 11.01
CA SER A 27 -4.76 -10.86 10.79
C SER A 27 -6.14 -10.53 11.37
N GLN A 28 -7.03 -11.54 11.48
CA GLN A 28 -8.36 -11.44 12.08
C GLN A 28 -9.13 -10.16 11.68
N PRO A 29 -9.37 -9.92 10.38
CA PRO A 29 -9.99 -8.68 9.93
C PRO A 29 -11.40 -8.54 10.52
N THR A 30 -11.64 -7.40 11.15
CA THR A 30 -12.95 -7.03 11.71
C THR A 30 -13.43 -5.78 10.95
N LEU A 31 -14.29 -5.98 9.96
CA LEU A 31 -14.81 -4.90 9.12
C LEU A 31 -16.22 -5.20 8.63
N THR A 32 -16.95 -4.15 8.31
CA THR A 32 -18.21 -4.22 7.56
C THR A 32 -17.96 -3.88 6.09
N LEU A 33 -18.96 -4.09 5.23
CA LEU A 33 -18.86 -3.68 3.83
C LEU A 33 -18.58 -2.18 3.67
N ASN A 34 -19.08 -1.36 4.58
CA ASN A 34 -18.90 0.09 4.51
C ASN A 34 -17.46 0.54 4.81
N ASP A 35 -16.66 -0.31 5.42
CA ASP A 35 -15.26 -0.01 5.74
C ASP A 35 -14.32 -0.27 4.55
N SER A 36 -14.82 -0.89 3.47
CA SER A 36 -14.01 -1.15 2.28
C SER A 36 -13.65 0.14 1.53
N VAL A 37 -12.45 0.17 0.94
CA VAL A 37 -11.97 1.33 0.16
C VAL A 37 -12.94 1.75 -0.94
N ILE A 38 -13.57 0.80 -1.62
CA ILE A 38 -14.56 1.08 -2.68
C ILE A 38 -15.76 1.85 -2.15
N ARG A 39 -16.23 1.52 -0.95
CA ARG A 39 -17.34 2.24 -0.31
C ARG A 39 -16.89 3.61 0.17
N GLN A 40 -15.71 3.68 0.76
CA GLN A 40 -15.13 4.94 1.23
C GLN A 40 -14.88 5.93 0.08
N LEU A 41 -14.36 5.49 -1.07
CA LEU A 41 -14.17 6.35 -2.25
C LEU A 41 -15.48 7.01 -2.71
N LYS A 42 -16.61 6.30 -2.63
CA LYS A 42 -17.92 6.86 -3.01
C LYS A 42 -18.33 8.05 -2.14
N ASN A 43 -17.90 8.10 -0.88
CA ASN A 43 -18.19 9.24 0.00
C ASN A 43 -17.48 10.53 -0.44
N PHE A 44 -16.50 10.41 -1.34
CA PHE A 44 -15.75 11.52 -1.94
C PHE A 44 -16.08 11.71 -3.43
N ASP A 45 -17.14 11.09 -3.93
CA ASP A 45 -17.49 11.07 -5.36
C ASP A 45 -16.35 10.56 -6.25
N LEU A 46 -15.54 9.64 -5.71
CA LEU A 46 -14.43 9.00 -6.40
C LEU A 46 -14.79 7.58 -6.81
N THR A 47 -14.24 7.17 -7.96
CA THR A 47 -14.24 5.80 -8.45
C THR A 47 -12.82 5.37 -8.75
N PRO A 48 -12.52 4.06 -8.86
CA PRO A 48 -11.18 3.59 -9.21
C PRO A 48 -10.61 4.27 -10.46
N GLU A 49 -11.42 4.52 -11.48
CA GLU A 49 -11.00 5.13 -12.76
C GLU A 49 -10.51 6.59 -12.60
N LYS A 50 -10.91 7.25 -11.52
CA LYS A 50 -10.44 8.59 -11.18
C LYS A 50 -9.11 8.61 -10.40
N LEU A 51 -8.60 7.43 -10.05
CA LEU A 51 -7.32 7.31 -9.36
C LEU A 51 -6.18 7.24 -10.39
N ASP A 52 -5.31 8.25 -10.40
CA ASP A 52 -4.13 8.24 -11.26
C ASP A 52 -3.05 7.27 -10.72
N ALA A 53 -2.98 7.09 -9.42
CA ALA A 53 -2.02 6.20 -8.78
C ALA A 53 -2.56 5.57 -7.50
N VAL A 54 -2.23 4.31 -7.29
CA VAL A 54 -2.34 3.58 -6.01
C VAL A 54 -0.92 3.16 -5.62
N ILE A 55 -0.45 3.63 -4.47
CA ILE A 55 0.88 3.34 -3.96
C ILE A 55 0.73 2.34 -2.81
N LEU A 56 1.40 1.21 -2.90
CA LEU A 56 1.44 0.21 -1.84
C LEU A 56 2.69 0.44 -0.98
N THR A 57 2.50 0.76 0.30
CA THR A 57 3.63 0.93 1.23
C THR A 57 4.34 -0.39 1.43
N HIS A 58 3.59 -1.48 1.42
CA HIS A 58 4.04 -2.88 1.41
C HIS A 58 2.87 -3.81 0.99
N LEU A 59 3.11 -5.13 0.93
CA LEU A 59 2.15 -6.09 0.38
C LEU A 59 1.48 -6.99 1.43
N ASP A 60 1.42 -6.57 2.68
CA ASP A 60 0.60 -7.27 3.67
C ASP A 60 -0.88 -7.23 3.31
N CYS A 61 -1.62 -8.21 3.76
CA CYS A 61 -3.00 -8.40 3.30
C CYS A 61 -3.95 -7.25 3.71
N ASP A 62 -3.68 -6.55 4.80
CA ASP A 62 -4.44 -5.37 5.26
C ASP A 62 -4.08 -4.08 4.48
N HIS A 63 -2.99 -4.09 3.72
CA HIS A 63 -2.59 -2.98 2.85
C HIS A 63 -2.87 -3.25 1.38
N ALA A 64 -2.90 -4.52 0.94
CA ALA A 64 -2.96 -4.87 -0.48
C ALA A 64 -4.18 -5.71 -0.88
N SER A 65 -5.03 -6.20 0.05
CA SER A 65 -6.07 -7.17 -0.32
C SER A 65 -7.18 -6.61 -1.20
N ALA A 66 -7.42 -5.29 -1.18
CA ALA A 66 -8.43 -4.66 -2.01
C ALA A 66 -7.90 -4.15 -3.37
N ILE A 67 -6.66 -4.48 -3.75
CA ILE A 67 -6.07 -4.00 -5.01
C ILE A 67 -6.92 -4.40 -6.24
N LYS A 68 -7.52 -5.58 -6.22
CA LYS A 68 -8.41 -6.05 -7.30
C LYS A 68 -9.73 -5.29 -7.38
N ASP A 69 -10.17 -4.75 -6.26
CA ASP A 69 -11.38 -3.93 -6.20
C ASP A 69 -11.13 -2.56 -6.86
N LEU A 70 -9.86 -2.17 -7.00
CA LEU A 70 -9.39 -0.90 -7.58
C LEU A 70 -8.90 -1.02 -9.04
N LYS A 71 -9.22 -2.09 -9.75
CA LYS A 71 -8.71 -2.37 -11.13
C LYS A 71 -8.89 -1.25 -12.15
N GLY A 72 -9.78 -0.30 -11.91
CA GLY A 72 -9.96 0.87 -12.77
C GLY A 72 -8.89 1.95 -12.59
N ALA A 73 -8.07 1.91 -11.54
CA ALA A 73 -6.98 2.86 -11.34
C ALA A 73 -5.93 2.75 -12.44
N LYS A 74 -5.30 3.88 -12.80
CA LYS A 74 -4.38 3.92 -13.94
C LYS A 74 -3.06 3.20 -13.65
N HIS A 75 -2.51 3.40 -12.44
CA HIS A 75 -1.21 2.87 -12.05
C HIS A 75 -1.23 2.30 -10.64
N PHE A 76 -0.51 1.20 -10.42
CA PHE A 76 -0.23 0.64 -9.11
C PHE A 76 1.27 0.57 -8.91
N TYR A 77 1.77 1.05 -7.78
CA TYR A 77 3.19 1.14 -7.50
C TYR A 77 3.58 0.40 -6.22
N ALA A 78 4.70 -0.31 -6.26
CA ALA A 78 5.38 -0.85 -5.08
C ALA A 78 6.90 -0.77 -5.28
N THR A 79 7.67 -0.92 -4.21
CA THR A 79 9.12 -1.00 -4.31
C THR A 79 9.54 -2.34 -4.93
N LYS A 80 10.71 -2.33 -5.58
CA LYS A 80 11.27 -3.57 -6.15
C LYS A 80 11.53 -4.61 -5.06
N GLU A 81 12.08 -4.18 -3.95
CA GLU A 81 12.42 -5.04 -2.81
C GLU A 81 11.17 -5.72 -2.23
N GLU A 82 10.03 -5.03 -2.21
CA GLU A 82 8.76 -5.61 -1.75
C GLU A 82 8.22 -6.64 -2.74
N LEU A 83 8.24 -6.32 -4.01
CA LEU A 83 7.81 -7.26 -5.05
C LEU A 83 8.71 -8.50 -5.10
N ASP A 84 10.02 -8.35 -4.92
CA ASP A 84 10.96 -9.46 -4.92
C ASP A 84 10.69 -10.41 -3.74
N ILE A 85 10.54 -9.89 -2.52
CA ILE A 85 10.29 -10.73 -1.34
C ILE A 85 8.92 -11.40 -1.38
N ALA A 86 7.92 -10.74 -1.95
CA ALA A 86 6.58 -11.30 -2.14
C ALA A 86 6.54 -12.44 -3.18
N GLN A 87 7.59 -12.59 -4.01
CA GLN A 87 7.75 -13.72 -4.93
C GLN A 87 8.21 -15.00 -4.22
N LEU A 88 8.90 -14.86 -3.09
CA LEU A 88 9.44 -16.00 -2.35
C LEU A 88 8.31 -16.77 -1.65
N PRO A 89 8.51 -18.07 -1.36
CA PRO A 89 7.62 -18.84 -0.50
C PRO A 89 7.59 -18.25 0.91
N ASN A 90 6.56 -17.49 1.21
CA ASN A 90 6.40 -16.81 2.51
C ASN A 90 4.91 -16.76 2.87
N PRO A 91 4.48 -17.30 4.04
CA PRO A 91 3.08 -17.30 4.45
C PRO A 91 2.49 -15.91 4.70
N ARG A 92 3.35 -14.89 4.85
CA ARG A 92 2.97 -13.47 4.97
C ARG A 92 2.29 -12.96 3.70
N TYR A 93 2.75 -13.42 2.54
CA TYR A 93 2.29 -12.92 1.24
C TYR A 93 1.41 -13.94 0.53
N ARG A 94 0.23 -13.49 0.09
CA ARG A 94 -0.69 -14.29 -0.69
C ARG A 94 -0.86 -13.73 -2.10
N LYS A 95 -0.09 -14.24 -3.05
CA LYS A 95 -0.09 -13.79 -4.45
C LYS A 95 -1.49 -13.67 -5.07
N SER A 96 -2.41 -14.56 -4.70
CA SER A 96 -3.78 -14.52 -5.23
C SER A 96 -4.54 -13.23 -4.88
N LEU A 97 -4.07 -12.40 -3.93
CA LEU A 97 -4.69 -11.11 -3.63
C LEU A 97 -4.45 -10.09 -4.74
N TRP A 98 -3.28 -10.10 -5.39
CA TRP A 98 -2.90 -9.15 -6.44
C TRP A 98 -2.59 -9.80 -7.80
N GLU A 99 -2.65 -11.11 -7.92
CA GLU A 99 -2.46 -11.81 -9.20
C GLU A 99 -3.40 -11.25 -10.28
N GLY A 100 -2.82 -10.91 -11.45
CA GLY A 100 -3.54 -10.30 -12.57
C GLY A 100 -3.77 -8.79 -12.44
N VAL A 101 -3.13 -8.13 -11.47
CA VAL A 101 -2.95 -6.67 -11.41
C VAL A 101 -1.50 -6.37 -11.75
N GLU A 102 -1.28 -5.47 -12.71
CA GLU A 102 0.06 -4.98 -13.03
C GLU A 102 0.50 -3.99 -11.95
N ILE A 103 1.56 -4.34 -11.22
CA ILE A 103 2.16 -3.48 -10.20
C ILE A 103 3.52 -3.02 -10.73
N GLU A 104 3.65 -1.74 -10.95
CA GLU A 104 4.86 -1.09 -11.47
C GLU A 104 5.89 -0.93 -10.35
N VAL A 105 7.15 -1.16 -10.71
CA VAL A 105 8.28 -0.93 -9.79
C VAL A 105 8.55 0.55 -9.67
N VAL A 106 8.54 1.09 -8.45
CA VAL A 106 9.00 2.44 -8.17
C VAL A 106 10.50 2.55 -8.45
N GLN A 107 10.86 3.48 -9.33
CA GLN A 107 12.28 3.75 -9.67
C GLN A 107 12.92 4.60 -8.57
N MET A 108 13.49 3.95 -7.56
CA MET A 108 14.18 4.61 -6.46
C MET A 108 15.55 5.14 -6.90
N ASN A 109 15.83 6.39 -6.55
CA ASN A 109 17.13 7.05 -6.78
C ASN A 109 17.85 7.27 -5.45
N TYR A 110 19.18 7.46 -5.54
CA TYR A 110 19.95 7.87 -4.36
C TYR A 110 19.48 9.25 -3.88
N ASP A 111 19.21 9.34 -2.58
CA ASP A 111 18.80 10.59 -1.92
C ASP A 111 19.46 10.66 -0.54
N SER A 112 20.44 11.56 -0.40
CA SER A 112 21.18 11.75 0.86
C SER A 112 20.33 12.27 2.00
N HIS A 113 19.13 12.79 1.74
CA HIS A 113 18.18 13.27 2.74
C HIS A 113 17.18 12.19 3.17
N ALA A 114 17.12 11.07 2.44
CA ALA A 114 16.28 9.95 2.83
C ALA A 114 16.96 9.07 3.90
N PRO A 115 16.25 8.62 4.93
CA PRO A 115 16.82 7.85 6.05
C PRO A 115 17.64 6.63 5.63
N PHE A 116 17.25 5.97 4.55
CA PHE A 116 17.92 4.80 3.99
C PHE A 116 18.53 5.06 2.60
N GLY A 117 18.80 6.34 2.29
CA GLY A 117 19.52 6.76 1.10
C GLY A 117 18.77 6.59 -0.23
N LYS A 118 17.46 6.28 -0.21
CA LYS A 118 16.67 6.07 -1.43
C LYS A 118 15.32 6.75 -1.36
N SER A 119 14.94 7.45 -2.43
CA SER A 119 13.60 7.97 -2.62
C SER A 119 13.25 8.08 -4.11
N CYS A 120 11.97 8.35 -4.40
CA CYS A 120 11.46 8.65 -5.72
C CYS A 120 10.50 9.84 -5.64
N ASP A 121 10.69 10.84 -6.46
CA ASP A 121 9.66 11.85 -6.74
C ASP A 121 8.74 11.29 -7.83
N LEU A 122 7.55 10.85 -7.42
CA LEU A 122 6.69 10.05 -8.30
C LEU A 122 6.23 10.82 -9.54
N PHE A 123 5.91 12.09 -9.37
CA PHE A 123 5.40 12.94 -10.46
C PHE A 123 6.46 13.95 -11.00
N GLY A 124 7.64 14.01 -10.38
CA GLY A 124 8.72 14.90 -10.79
C GLY A 124 8.52 16.37 -10.43
N ASP A 125 7.50 16.70 -9.66
CA ASP A 125 7.14 18.08 -9.25
C ASP A 125 7.32 18.33 -7.74
N GLY A 126 7.81 17.32 -7.00
CA GLY A 126 8.01 17.37 -5.55
C GLY A 126 6.75 17.21 -4.72
N SER A 127 5.58 17.04 -5.33
CA SER A 127 4.31 16.91 -4.62
C SER A 127 4.14 15.58 -3.91
N VAL A 128 4.67 14.49 -4.49
CA VAL A 128 4.58 13.14 -3.93
C VAL A 128 5.93 12.45 -4.00
N ARG A 129 6.48 12.18 -2.83
CA ARG A 129 7.75 11.46 -2.70
C ARG A 129 7.56 10.12 -2.00
N ILE A 130 8.01 9.05 -2.61
CA ILE A 130 8.08 7.72 -2.01
C ILE A 130 9.48 7.56 -1.41
N VAL A 131 9.55 7.28 -0.11
CA VAL A 131 10.80 7.16 0.64
C VAL A 131 10.96 5.72 1.10
N TYR A 132 12.08 5.11 0.76
CA TYR A 132 12.41 3.74 1.18
C TYR A 132 12.66 3.70 2.69
N THR A 133 11.91 2.86 3.40
CA THR A 133 11.95 2.72 4.86
C THR A 133 11.82 1.25 5.27
N PRO A 134 12.84 0.40 4.95
CA PRO A 134 12.78 -1.01 5.28
C PRO A 134 12.77 -1.22 6.80
N GLY A 135 12.08 -2.25 7.25
CA GLY A 135 11.97 -2.61 8.67
C GLY A 135 10.83 -3.57 8.88
N HIS A 136 9.59 -3.10 8.79
CA HIS A 136 8.39 -3.93 8.88
C HIS A 136 8.37 -5.00 7.78
N SER A 137 8.67 -4.62 6.55
CA SER A 137 9.07 -5.52 5.46
C SER A 137 10.36 -5.05 4.81
N ALA A 138 10.99 -5.91 3.98
CA ALA A 138 12.22 -5.58 3.28
C ALA A 138 12.03 -4.44 2.27
N GLY A 139 10.84 -4.28 1.75
CA GLY A 139 10.50 -3.28 0.75
C GLY A 139 9.58 -2.17 1.23
N SER A 140 9.31 -2.06 2.53
CA SER A 140 8.44 -1.00 3.07
C SER A 140 8.89 0.38 2.65
N CYS A 141 7.92 1.25 2.41
CA CYS A 141 8.15 2.66 2.11
C CYS A 141 7.14 3.56 2.82
N CYS A 142 7.50 4.82 3.01
CA CYS A 142 6.60 5.90 3.38
C CYS A 142 6.25 6.73 2.15
N VAL A 143 5.10 7.40 2.18
CA VAL A 143 4.72 8.38 1.17
C VAL A 143 4.63 9.76 1.80
N VAL A 144 5.42 10.69 1.29
CA VAL A 144 5.41 12.11 1.69
C VAL A 144 4.65 12.90 0.65
N VAL A 145 3.60 13.59 1.09
CA VAL A 145 2.79 14.46 0.23
C VAL A 145 3.01 15.90 0.64
N LYS A 146 3.25 16.77 -0.33
CA LYS A 146 3.43 18.22 -0.13
C LYS A 146 2.43 18.99 -0.96
N ASP A 147 1.74 19.93 -0.34
CA ASP A 147 0.84 20.86 -1.00
C ASP A 147 0.81 22.20 -0.28
N ASN A 148 1.00 23.30 -1.01
CA ASN A 148 0.90 24.68 -0.51
C ASN A 148 1.66 24.93 0.81
N GLY A 149 2.90 24.42 0.91
CA GLY A 149 3.77 24.55 2.09
C GLY A 149 3.38 23.63 3.27
N LYS A 150 2.35 22.83 3.13
CA LYS A 150 1.99 21.77 4.08
C LYS A 150 2.61 20.45 3.66
N MET A 151 2.89 19.60 4.64
CA MET A 151 3.43 18.26 4.42
C MET A 151 2.66 17.24 5.25
N ALA A 152 2.37 16.11 4.64
CA ALA A 152 1.84 14.93 5.32
C ALA A 152 2.75 13.73 5.03
N VAL A 153 2.94 12.86 6.02
CA VAL A 153 3.66 11.61 5.89
C VAL A 153 2.70 10.46 6.16
N ILE A 154 2.56 9.57 5.18
CA ILE A 154 1.80 8.33 5.31
C ILE A 154 2.83 7.23 5.50
N ALA A 155 2.94 6.76 6.73
CA ALA A 155 4.06 5.92 7.16
C ALA A 155 3.86 4.42 6.87
N GLY A 156 2.63 4.00 6.53
CA GLY A 156 2.30 2.57 6.58
C GLY A 156 2.61 2.01 7.98
N ASP A 157 3.21 0.84 8.03
CA ASP A 157 3.56 0.16 9.28
C ASP A 157 4.99 0.43 9.78
N ASN A 158 5.58 1.56 9.34
CA ASN A 158 6.95 1.93 9.75
C ASN A 158 7.05 2.47 11.19
N GLY A 159 5.94 2.57 11.91
CA GLY A 159 5.94 2.96 13.31
C GLY A 159 4.55 2.84 13.91
N THR A 160 4.43 2.15 15.03
CA THR A 160 3.16 1.84 15.70
C THR A 160 2.86 2.76 16.89
N ASN A 161 3.81 3.59 17.32
CA ASN A 161 3.65 4.53 18.44
C ASN A 161 4.69 5.66 18.37
N GLU A 162 4.51 6.69 19.20
CA GLU A 162 5.40 7.87 19.23
C GLU A 162 6.89 7.52 19.43
N LYS A 163 7.20 6.47 20.19
CA LYS A 163 8.58 6.02 20.43
C LYS A 163 9.25 5.45 19.18
N SER A 164 8.48 5.06 18.20
CA SER A 164 9.01 4.57 16.91
C SER A 164 9.57 5.70 16.04
N TRP A 165 9.31 6.96 16.42
CA TRP A 165 9.68 8.17 15.67
C TRP A 165 10.69 9.07 16.40
N SER A 166 11.16 8.64 17.58
CA SER A 166 12.12 9.39 18.42
C SER A 166 13.57 8.98 18.16
#